data_0b099354180dfc25c305cbdde28ea707
#
_entry.id   0b099354180dfc25c305cbdde28ea707
#
_cell.length_a   1.000
_cell.length_b   1.000
_cell.length_c   1.000
_cell.angle_alpha   90.00
_cell.angle_beta   90.00
_cell.angle_gamma   90.00
#
_symmetry.space_group_name_H-M   'P 1'
#
loop_
_entity.id
_entity.type
_entity.pdbx_description
1 polymer ?
#
loop_
_entity_poly.entity_id
_entity_poly.type
_entity_poly.pdbx_seq_one_letter_code
_entity_poly.pdbx_strand_id
1 'polypeptide(L)'
;MSRDDLVFKALADPRRRELLDRLAAKGGQTLGELCAHLPDLTRFGVMRHVRTLEEAGLVVTRRSGREKHHFLNAVPIRQIHDRWLSRYSSATSRALLDLKTQLEGPRKAPRREKARTR
;
A
#
# COMPACT_ATOMS: atom_id res chain seq x y z
N MET A 1 -17.36 4.40 -10.14
CA MET A 1 -16.17 4.61 -9.31
C MET A 1 -15.01 5.01 -10.17
N SER A 2 -14.28 5.99 -9.73
CA SER A 2 -13.05 6.36 -10.42
C SER A 2 -11.98 5.30 -10.17
N ARG A 3 -10.89 5.39 -10.95
CA ARG A 3 -9.77 4.48 -10.75
C ARG A 3 -9.18 4.64 -9.35
N ASP A 4 -9.05 5.87 -8.89
CA ASP A 4 -8.53 6.12 -7.54
C ASP A 4 -9.43 5.52 -6.47
N ASP A 5 -10.74 5.62 -6.66
CA ASP A 5 -11.70 5.05 -5.71
C ASP A 5 -11.54 3.54 -5.62
N LEU A 6 -11.31 2.87 -6.74
CA LEU A 6 -11.07 1.44 -6.74
C LEU A 6 -9.80 1.08 -5.95
N VAL A 7 -8.76 1.91 -6.09
CA VAL A 7 -7.53 1.68 -5.36
C VAL A 7 -7.77 1.86 -3.85
N PHE A 8 -8.45 2.93 -3.46
CA PHE A 8 -8.73 3.16 -2.04
C PHE A 8 -9.58 2.04 -1.46
N LYS A 9 -10.58 1.59 -2.21
CA LYS A 9 -11.42 0.48 -1.79
C LYS A 9 -10.59 -0.78 -1.57
N ALA A 10 -9.70 -1.07 -2.52
CA ALA A 10 -8.87 -2.26 -2.42
C ALA A 10 -7.95 -2.19 -1.22
N LEU A 11 -7.39 -1.02 -0.93
CA LEU A 11 -6.47 -0.85 0.19
C LEU A 11 -7.16 -0.75 1.54
N ALA A 12 -8.47 -0.63 1.58
CA ALA A 12 -9.20 -0.46 2.83
C ALA A 12 -9.28 -1.74 3.67
N ASP A 13 -9.01 -2.88 3.07
CA ASP A 13 -9.12 -4.17 3.75
C ASP A 13 -7.74 -4.69 4.14
N PRO A 14 -7.51 -5.04 5.42
CA PRO A 14 -6.18 -5.49 5.84
C PRO A 14 -5.73 -6.80 5.17
N ARG A 15 -6.69 -7.68 4.82
CA ARG A 15 -6.33 -8.92 4.13
C ARG A 15 -5.76 -8.63 2.75
N ARG A 16 -6.36 -7.66 2.07
CA ARG A 16 -5.86 -7.27 0.75
C ARG A 16 -4.49 -6.60 0.85
N ARG A 17 -4.28 -5.79 1.89
CA ARG A 17 -2.95 -5.21 2.10
C ARG A 17 -1.91 -6.29 2.38
N GLU A 18 -2.29 -7.31 3.12
CA GLU A 18 -1.36 -8.41 3.37
C GLU A 18 -1.01 -9.15 2.09
N LEU A 19 -1.99 -9.38 1.23
CA LEU A 19 -1.72 -10.03 -0.06
C LEU A 19 -0.75 -9.19 -0.89
N LEU A 20 -0.93 -7.88 -0.91
CA LEU A 20 -0.01 -7.01 -1.63
C LEU A 20 1.39 -7.06 -1.03
N ASP A 21 1.50 -7.09 0.28
CA ASP A 21 2.80 -7.20 0.94
C ASP A 21 3.49 -8.51 0.59
N ARG A 22 2.72 -9.59 0.53
CA ARG A 22 3.29 -10.90 0.17
C ARG A 22 3.74 -10.90 -1.29
N LEU A 23 2.99 -10.26 -2.17
CA LEU A 23 3.38 -10.18 -3.57
C LEU A 23 4.56 -9.22 -3.77
N ALA A 24 4.67 -8.18 -2.94
CA ALA A 24 5.84 -7.32 -2.98
C ALA A 24 7.09 -8.08 -2.58
N ALA A 25 6.96 -8.96 -1.60
CA ALA A 25 8.09 -9.77 -1.15
C ALA A 25 8.47 -10.84 -2.17
N LYS A 26 7.46 -11.44 -2.82
CA LYS A 26 7.71 -12.49 -3.82
C LYS A 26 6.61 -12.44 -4.87
N GLY A 27 6.95 -11.96 -6.04
CA GLY A 27 6.03 -11.93 -7.16
C GLY A 27 5.88 -13.29 -7.81
N GLY A 28 4.84 -13.42 -8.63
CA GLY A 28 4.62 -14.64 -9.39
C GLY A 28 3.99 -15.76 -8.61
N GLN A 29 3.24 -15.44 -7.55
CA GLN A 29 2.59 -16.48 -6.74
C GLN A 29 1.28 -16.92 -7.38
N THR A 30 1.01 -18.21 -7.27
CA THR A 30 -0.27 -18.79 -7.68
C THR A 30 -1.33 -18.52 -6.62
N LEU A 31 -2.59 -18.76 -6.97
CA LEU A 31 -3.66 -18.62 -5.99
C LEU A 31 -3.45 -19.54 -4.79
N GLY A 32 -3.00 -20.77 -5.03
CA GLY A 32 -2.72 -21.68 -3.93
C GLY A 32 -1.67 -21.16 -2.98
N GLU A 33 -0.62 -20.55 -3.53
CA GLU A 33 0.42 -19.96 -2.70
C GLU A 33 -0.11 -18.78 -1.91
N LEU A 34 -0.97 -17.97 -2.52
CA LEU A 34 -1.58 -16.85 -1.82
C LEU A 34 -2.50 -17.32 -0.69
N CYS A 35 -3.24 -18.42 -0.94
CA CYS A 35 -4.10 -18.98 0.10
C CYS A 35 -3.31 -19.42 1.33
N ALA A 36 -2.09 -19.88 1.12
CA ALA A 36 -1.25 -20.31 2.24
C ALA A 36 -0.92 -19.18 3.21
N HIS A 37 -0.95 -17.94 2.75
CA HIS A 37 -0.69 -16.79 3.62
C HIS A 37 -1.92 -16.39 4.45
N LEU A 38 -3.10 -16.87 4.08
CA LEU A 38 -4.35 -16.52 4.75
C LEU A 38 -5.12 -17.79 5.09
N PRO A 39 -4.57 -18.61 5.99
CA PRO A 39 -5.15 -19.95 6.22
C PRO A 39 -6.54 -19.91 6.85
N ASP A 40 -6.94 -18.78 7.43
CA ASP A 40 -8.27 -18.66 8.02
C ASP A 40 -9.35 -18.28 6.99
N LEU A 41 -8.97 -18.03 5.75
CA LEU A 41 -9.91 -17.75 4.69
C LEU A 41 -10.07 -18.95 3.78
N THR A 42 -11.26 -19.10 3.20
CA THR A 42 -11.47 -20.11 2.18
C THR A 42 -10.78 -19.67 0.89
N ARG A 43 -10.54 -20.64 0.01
CA ARG A 43 -9.98 -20.33 -1.30
C ARG A 43 -10.85 -19.31 -2.04
N PHE A 44 -12.17 -19.46 -1.92
CA PHE A 44 -13.10 -18.54 -2.53
C PHE A 44 -12.94 -17.11 -1.97
N GLY A 45 -12.76 -16.99 -0.66
CA GLY A 45 -12.53 -15.70 -0.03
C GLY A 45 -11.26 -15.03 -0.53
N VAL A 46 -10.17 -15.81 -0.65
CA VAL A 46 -8.93 -15.28 -1.20
C VAL A 46 -9.13 -14.84 -2.65
N MET A 47 -9.83 -15.65 -3.45
CA MET A 47 -10.12 -15.30 -4.84
C MET A 47 -10.84 -13.96 -4.94
N ARG A 48 -11.80 -13.73 -4.06
CA ARG A 48 -12.56 -12.46 -4.09
C ARG A 48 -11.67 -11.27 -3.77
N HIS A 49 -10.78 -11.41 -2.80
CA HIS A 49 -9.84 -10.35 -2.49
C HIS A 49 -8.89 -10.09 -3.65
N VAL A 50 -8.39 -11.15 -4.26
CA VAL A 50 -7.51 -11.02 -5.43
C VAL A 50 -8.23 -10.31 -6.56
N ARG A 51 -9.50 -10.67 -6.80
CA ARG A 51 -10.28 -10.02 -7.86
C ARG A 51 -10.44 -8.53 -7.61
N THR A 52 -10.70 -8.14 -6.36
CA THR A 52 -10.80 -6.73 -6.02
C THR A 52 -9.49 -6.01 -6.31
N LEU A 53 -8.36 -6.64 -5.98
CA LEU A 53 -7.06 -6.06 -6.28
C LEU A 53 -6.80 -5.96 -7.78
N GLU A 54 -7.23 -6.96 -8.53
CA GLU A 54 -7.11 -6.92 -9.98
C GLU A 54 -7.95 -5.80 -10.59
N GLU A 55 -9.17 -5.62 -10.09
CA GLU A 55 -10.04 -4.56 -10.60
C GLU A 55 -9.46 -3.18 -10.35
N ALA A 56 -8.73 -3.04 -9.26
CA ALA A 56 -8.06 -1.77 -8.94
C ALA A 56 -6.74 -1.59 -9.71
N GLY A 57 -6.32 -2.61 -10.47
CA GLY A 57 -5.06 -2.55 -11.20
C GLY A 57 -3.83 -2.78 -10.34
N LEU A 58 -4.03 -3.20 -9.07
CA LEU A 58 -2.93 -3.41 -8.14
C LEU A 58 -2.29 -4.79 -8.27
N VAL A 59 -3.00 -5.73 -8.89
CA VAL A 59 -2.48 -7.05 -9.17
C VAL A 59 -2.65 -7.31 -10.65
N VAL A 60 -1.58 -7.75 -11.28
CA VAL A 60 -1.60 -8.19 -12.67
C VAL A 60 -1.21 -9.66 -12.69
N THR A 61 -1.65 -10.35 -13.72
CA THR A 61 -1.43 -11.79 -13.78
C THR A 61 -0.74 -12.17 -15.08
N ARG A 62 -0.05 -13.30 -15.00
CA ARG A 62 0.56 -13.89 -16.19
C ARG A 62 0.26 -15.39 -16.14
N ARG A 63 -0.25 -15.91 -17.23
CA ARG A 63 -0.54 -17.34 -17.30
C ARG A 63 0.67 -18.10 -17.79
N SER A 64 0.96 -19.19 -17.15
CA SER A 64 2.02 -20.09 -17.55
C SER A 64 1.45 -21.51 -17.45
N GLY A 65 1.20 -22.13 -18.61
CA GLY A 65 0.53 -23.41 -18.65
C GLY A 65 -0.88 -23.30 -18.08
N ARG A 66 -1.19 -24.08 -17.09
CA ARG A 66 -2.51 -24.06 -16.44
C ARG A 66 -2.54 -23.10 -15.25
N GLU A 67 -1.41 -22.55 -14.90
CA GLU A 67 -1.30 -21.73 -13.71
C GLU A 67 -1.34 -20.26 -14.05
N LYS A 68 -1.92 -19.50 -13.13
CA LYS A 68 -1.99 -18.08 -13.21
C LYS A 68 -1.13 -17.51 -12.09
N HIS A 69 -0.15 -16.71 -12.45
CA HIS A 69 0.79 -16.13 -11.50
C HIS A 69 0.46 -14.66 -11.28
N HIS A 70 0.50 -14.24 -10.03
CA HIS A 70 0.08 -12.91 -9.63
C HIS A 70 1.28 -12.05 -9.28
N PHE A 71 1.22 -10.78 -9.67
CA PHE A 71 2.30 -9.81 -9.43
C PHE A 71 1.71 -8.52 -8.92
N LEU A 72 2.41 -7.90 -7.98
CA LEU A 72 2.05 -6.57 -7.54
C LEU A 72 2.32 -5.56 -8.65
N ASN A 73 1.35 -4.70 -8.88
CA ASN A 73 1.54 -3.53 -9.73
C ASN A 73 1.36 -2.29 -8.86
N ALA A 74 2.45 -1.63 -8.52
CA ALA A 74 2.41 -0.49 -7.62
C ALA A 74 2.10 0.82 -8.35
N VAL A 75 1.98 0.80 -9.68
CA VAL A 75 1.79 2.03 -10.46
C VAL A 75 0.58 2.84 -10.00
N PRO A 76 -0.61 2.24 -9.78
CA PRO A 76 -1.74 3.06 -9.33
C PRO A 76 -1.51 3.75 -7.99
N ILE A 77 -0.83 3.08 -7.06
CA ILE A 77 -0.50 3.69 -5.78
C ILE A 77 0.48 4.83 -5.98
N ARG A 78 1.49 4.61 -6.83
CA ARG A 78 2.49 5.63 -7.13
C ARG A 78 1.86 6.86 -7.76
N GLN A 79 0.90 6.66 -8.65
CA GLN A 79 0.21 7.77 -9.29
C GLN A 79 -0.58 8.60 -8.29
N ILE A 80 -1.24 7.94 -7.33
CA ILE A 80 -1.96 8.65 -6.28
C ILE A 80 -0.97 9.41 -5.40
N HIS A 81 0.11 8.75 -5.01
CA HIS A 81 1.16 9.36 -4.20
C HIS A 81 1.69 10.62 -4.89
N ASP A 82 2.06 10.50 -6.16
CA ASP A 82 2.65 11.63 -6.88
C ASP A 82 1.66 12.78 -7.02
N ARG A 83 0.39 12.45 -7.33
CA ARG A 83 -0.62 13.46 -7.53
C ARG A 83 -0.97 14.20 -6.24
N TRP A 84 -1.11 13.45 -5.14
CA TRP A 84 -1.52 14.05 -3.88
C TRP A 84 -0.35 14.65 -3.12
N LEU A 85 0.75 13.93 -3.02
CA LEU A 85 1.89 14.41 -2.26
C LEU A 85 2.63 15.52 -2.98
N SER A 86 2.81 15.42 -4.28
CA SER A 86 3.51 16.47 -5.01
C SER A 86 2.73 17.77 -4.96
N ARG A 87 1.40 17.67 -4.92
CA ARG A 87 0.54 18.86 -4.84
C ARG A 87 0.70 19.61 -3.52
N TYR A 88 0.94 18.87 -2.45
CA TYR A 88 0.96 19.47 -1.12
C TYR A 88 2.33 19.49 -0.46
N SER A 89 3.32 18.89 -1.09
CA SER A 89 4.54 18.52 -0.38
C SER A 89 5.36 19.70 0.13
N SER A 90 5.85 20.57 -0.75
CA SER A 90 6.77 21.63 -0.27
C SER A 90 6.07 22.64 0.59
N ALA A 91 4.98 23.21 0.10
CA ALA A 91 4.29 24.28 0.83
C ALA A 91 3.73 23.76 2.14
N THR A 92 3.08 22.60 2.11
CA THR A 92 2.46 22.06 3.32
C THR A 92 3.50 21.63 4.35
N SER A 93 4.56 20.98 3.89
CA SER A 93 5.61 20.54 4.80
C SER A 93 6.30 21.74 5.45
N ARG A 94 6.55 22.78 4.67
CA ARG A 94 7.18 23.97 5.19
C ARG A 94 6.28 24.69 6.18
N ALA A 95 4.99 24.79 5.85
CA ALA A 95 4.02 25.41 6.76
C ALA A 95 3.94 24.66 8.08
N LEU A 96 3.95 23.33 8.04
CA LEU A 96 3.90 22.54 9.25
C LEU A 96 5.16 22.68 10.07
N LEU A 97 6.32 22.76 9.44
CA LEU A 97 7.57 22.96 10.14
C LEU A 97 7.61 24.33 10.80
N ASP A 98 7.17 25.36 10.08
CA ASP A 98 7.11 26.71 10.63
C ASP A 98 6.19 26.76 11.83
N LEU A 99 5.01 26.18 11.70
CA LEU A 99 4.05 26.15 12.79
C LEU A 99 4.62 25.42 14.01
N LYS A 100 5.26 24.29 13.78
CA LYS A 100 5.86 23.53 14.85
C LYS A 100 6.92 24.35 15.57
N THR A 101 7.77 25.04 14.81
CA THR A 101 8.81 25.87 15.38
C THR A 101 8.21 26.98 16.24
N GLN A 102 7.15 27.63 15.74
CA GLN A 102 6.50 28.69 16.49
C GLN A 102 5.89 28.19 17.79
N LEU A 103 5.23 27.04 17.73
CA LEU A 103 4.56 26.50 18.89
C LEU A 103 5.54 25.99 19.94
N GLU A 104 6.65 25.43 19.50
CA GLU A 104 7.64 24.90 20.44
C GLU A 104 8.59 25.95 20.95
N GLY A 105 8.68 27.08 20.25
CA GLY A 105 9.61 28.11 20.61
C GLY A 105 11.05 27.66 20.50
N PRO A 106 11.98 28.43 21.08
CA PRO A 106 13.38 28.03 21.05
C PRO A 106 13.53 26.69 21.75
N ARG A 107 14.09 25.73 21.04
CA ARG A 107 14.19 24.40 21.58
C ARG A 107 15.44 24.25 22.40
N LYS A 108 15.28 23.53 23.46
CA LYS A 108 16.43 23.05 24.17
C LYS A 108 17.09 21.94 23.40
N ALA A 109 18.22 21.52 23.83
CA ALA A 109 18.87 20.40 23.20
C ALA A 109 17.85 19.26 23.06
N PRO A 110 17.80 18.67 21.90
CA PRO A 110 16.82 17.61 21.67
C PRO A 110 17.07 16.46 22.61
N ARG A 111 16.07 16.00 23.01
CA ARG A 111 16.12 14.84 23.81
C ARG A 111 16.32 13.66 22.95
N ARG A 112 16.78 13.69 22.63
CA ARG A 112 16.78 12.74 21.81
C ARG A 112 16.69 11.58 21.51
N GLU A 113 16.29 11.87 21.65
CA GLU A 113 15.87 11.12 21.39
C GLU A 113 15.71 10.36 20.99
N LYS A 114 15.72 10.24 21.39
CA LYS A 114 15.43 9.60 21.21
C LYS A 114 15.16 9.00 20.47
N ALA A 115 15.24 9.10 20.78
CA ALA A 115 14.84 8.62 20.20
C ALA A 115 14.63 8.12 19.37
N ARG A 116 14.55 8.01 19.52
CA ARG A 116 14.20 7.46 18.95
C ARG A 116 14.24 6.66 17.96
N THR A 117 14.48 6.51 18.32
CA THR A 117 14.41 5.84 17.65
C THR A 117 14.14 5.02 17.17
N ARG A 118 13.79 4.88 17.51
CA ARG A 118 13.51 4.05 17.39
C ARG A 118 13.29 3.38 16.63
#